data_4ab044d6e7209b6320cd316046f327ac
#
_entry.id   4ab044d6e7209b6320cd316046f327ac
#
_cell.length_a   1.000
_cell.length_b   1.000
_cell.length_c   1.000
_cell.angle_alpha   90.00
_cell.angle_beta   90.00
_cell.angle_gamma   90.00
#
_symmetry.space_group_name_H-M   'P 1'
#
loop_
_entity.id
_entity.type
_entity.pdbx_description
1 polymer ?
#
loop_
_entity_poly.entity_id
_entity_poly.type
_entity_poly.pdbx_seq_one_letter_code
_entity_poly.pdbx_strand_id
1 'polypeptide(L)'
;MLKHSSRISVDQELNQNLLKKKISNKSYLFIKNFYKKRKYFSKNDLTENGIIFRKHDDKNLLPLMNLWWKINTFFFIRRDQITLPYSLWKKKVIPKIFNINIWNDTRYFFILPHKKKVFYHKIYIFMLFYLKKLV
;
A
#
# COMPACT_ATOMS: atom_id res chain seq x y z
N MET A 1 5.38 8.64 -2.49
CA MET A 1 4.52 7.63 -1.81
C MET A 1 4.18 8.13 -0.42
N LEU A 2 3.16 7.61 0.20
CA LEU A 2 2.76 8.00 1.56
C LEU A 2 3.32 7.03 2.59
N LYS A 3 3.64 7.53 3.80
CA LYS A 3 4.03 6.70 4.93
C LYS A 3 2.83 5.88 5.40
N HIS A 4 3.05 4.61 5.75
CA HIS A 4 1.98 3.79 6.31
C HIS A 4 1.57 4.31 7.69
N SER A 5 0.26 4.41 7.92
CA SER A 5 -0.32 5.08 9.11
C SER A 5 -0.07 4.37 10.44
N SER A 6 0.07 3.04 10.44
CA SER A 6 0.08 2.24 11.67
C SER A 6 1.18 1.18 11.76
N ARG A 7 1.82 0.83 10.68
CA ARG A 7 2.89 -0.19 10.63
C ARG A 7 4.10 0.35 9.88
N ILE A 8 5.26 -0.16 10.23
CA ILE A 8 6.53 0.33 9.69
C ILE A 8 7.27 -0.71 8.83
N SER A 9 6.94 -1.99 8.97
CA SER A 9 7.65 -3.05 8.25
C SER A 9 6.72 -4.06 7.58
N VAL A 10 7.22 -4.73 6.55
CA VAL A 10 6.52 -5.81 5.85
C VAL A 10 6.21 -6.98 6.78
N ASP A 11 7.09 -7.27 7.75
CA ASP A 11 6.84 -8.34 8.72
C ASP A 11 5.62 -8.04 9.59
N GLN A 12 5.47 -6.79 10.06
CA GLN A 12 4.26 -6.37 10.79
C GLN A 12 3.01 -6.47 9.92
N GLU A 13 3.12 -6.09 8.64
CA GLU A 13 2.01 -6.20 7.69
C GLU A 13 1.62 -7.65 7.42
N LEU A 14 2.60 -8.54 7.23
CA LEU A 14 2.39 -9.99 7.07
C LEU A 14 1.67 -10.59 8.28
N ASN A 15 2.18 -10.32 9.49
CA ASN A 15 1.58 -10.79 10.73
C ASN A 15 0.13 -10.32 10.87
N GLN A 16 -0.14 -9.05 10.59
CA GLN A 16 -1.48 -8.48 10.67
C GLN A 16 -2.44 -9.07 9.63
N ASN A 17 -1.96 -9.36 8.41
CA ASN A 17 -2.79 -10.01 7.39
C ASN A 17 -3.10 -11.47 7.76
N LEU A 18 -2.17 -12.17 8.41
CA LEU A 18 -2.41 -13.50 8.94
C LEU A 18 -3.47 -13.48 10.06
N LEU A 19 -3.30 -12.62 11.05
CA LEU A 19 -4.26 -12.46 12.17
C LEU A 19 -5.67 -12.12 11.67
N LYS A 20 -5.78 -11.25 10.66
CA LYS A 20 -7.06 -10.89 10.03
C LYS A 20 -7.57 -11.94 9.03
N LYS A 21 -6.93 -13.10 8.93
CA LYS A 21 -7.29 -14.19 7.99
C LYS A 21 -7.36 -13.72 6.52
N LYS A 22 -6.57 -12.71 6.15
CA LYS A 22 -6.49 -12.18 4.78
C LYS A 22 -5.51 -12.97 3.91
N ILE A 23 -4.60 -13.70 4.54
CA ILE A 23 -3.68 -14.65 3.92
C ILE A 23 -3.69 -15.94 4.71
N SER A 24 -3.40 -17.07 4.04
CA SER A 24 -3.28 -18.38 4.68
C SER A 24 -1.94 -18.53 5.41
N ASN A 25 -1.85 -19.47 6.38
CA ASN A 25 -0.58 -19.85 7.00
C ASN A 25 0.45 -20.29 5.96
N LYS A 26 0.02 -21.05 4.95
CA LYS A 26 0.88 -21.50 3.85
C LYS A 26 1.49 -20.31 3.09
N SER A 27 0.67 -19.33 2.71
CA SER A 27 1.14 -18.12 2.03
C SER A 27 2.07 -17.28 2.90
N TYR A 28 1.75 -17.14 4.18
CA TYR A 28 2.59 -16.44 5.16
C TYR A 28 4.00 -17.05 5.23
N LEU A 29 4.08 -18.37 5.48
CA LEU A 29 5.36 -19.08 5.58
C LEU A 29 6.15 -19.04 4.26
N PHE A 30 5.45 -19.18 3.13
CA PHE A 30 6.07 -19.10 1.82
C PHE A 30 6.74 -17.74 1.58
N ILE A 31 6.05 -16.65 1.89
CA ILE A 31 6.56 -15.27 1.71
C ILE A 31 7.75 -15.02 2.66
N LYS A 32 7.63 -15.40 3.93
CA LYS A 32 8.73 -15.27 4.89
C LYS A 32 9.98 -15.99 4.44
N ASN A 33 9.84 -17.24 4.00
CA ASN A 33 10.96 -18.04 3.50
C ASN A 33 11.56 -17.45 2.21
N PHE A 34 10.73 -16.92 1.33
CA PHE A 34 11.16 -16.24 0.12
C PHE A 34 12.04 -15.03 0.44
N TYR A 35 11.62 -14.17 1.39
CA TYR A 35 12.39 -13.01 1.80
C TYR A 35 13.69 -13.40 2.53
N LYS A 36 13.62 -14.37 3.44
CA LYS A 36 14.80 -14.89 4.15
C LYS A 36 15.85 -15.41 3.17
N LYS A 37 15.47 -16.24 2.20
CA LYS A 37 16.39 -16.76 1.16
C LYS A 37 17.04 -15.66 0.33
N ARG A 38 16.39 -14.53 0.15
CA ARG A 38 16.90 -13.38 -0.61
C ARG A 38 17.59 -12.32 0.25
N LYS A 39 17.74 -12.61 1.55
CA LYS A 39 18.36 -11.68 2.52
C LYS A 39 17.68 -10.31 2.52
N TYR A 40 16.37 -10.29 2.27
CA TYR A 40 15.57 -9.10 2.40
C TYR A 40 15.01 -8.98 3.83
N PHE A 41 15.40 -7.90 4.51
CA PHE A 41 14.93 -7.56 5.86
C PHE A 41 14.26 -6.20 5.80
N SER A 42 12.95 -6.20 6.01
CA SER A 42 12.15 -4.98 5.99
C SER A 42 12.46 -4.10 7.22
N LYS A 43 12.87 -2.84 6.98
CA LYS A 43 13.15 -1.85 8.03
C LYS A 43 12.54 -0.51 7.65
N ASN A 44 11.45 -0.11 8.30
CA ASN A 44 10.81 1.20 8.12
C ASN A 44 10.47 1.54 6.66
N ASP A 45 10.21 0.53 5.84
CA ASP A 45 10.03 0.63 4.39
C ASP A 45 8.57 0.43 3.96
N LEU A 46 7.66 0.25 4.90
CA LEU A 46 6.25 0.06 4.59
C LEU A 46 5.58 1.38 4.23
N THR A 47 4.93 1.38 3.08
CA THR A 47 4.23 2.55 2.52
C THR A 47 2.75 2.28 2.34
N GLU A 48 1.95 3.34 2.38
CA GLU A 48 0.55 3.30 1.99
C GLU A 48 0.47 3.41 0.46
N ASN A 49 0.05 2.33 -0.21
CA ASN A 49 0.13 2.21 -1.67
C ASN A 49 -1.16 2.65 -2.38
N GLY A 50 -2.14 3.17 -1.64
CA GLY A 50 -3.37 3.71 -2.23
C GLY A 50 -3.12 4.89 -3.17
N ILE A 51 -2.02 5.63 -2.96
CA ILE A 51 -1.61 6.76 -3.79
C ILE A 51 -0.12 6.68 -4.07
N ILE A 52 0.23 6.56 -5.35
CA ILE A 52 1.61 6.51 -5.82
C ILE A 52 1.78 7.51 -6.96
N PHE A 53 2.63 8.52 -6.74
CA PHE A 53 3.06 9.41 -7.82
C PHE A 53 4.30 8.84 -8.49
N ARG A 54 4.30 8.81 -9.82
CA ARG A 54 5.39 8.25 -10.64
C ARG A 54 5.76 9.22 -11.74
N LYS A 55 7.05 9.43 -11.94
CA LYS A 55 7.55 10.15 -13.11
C LYS A 55 7.53 9.18 -14.29
N HIS A 56 6.78 9.52 -15.33
CA HIS A 56 6.45 8.60 -16.43
C HIS A 56 7.69 8.19 -17.25
N ASP A 57 8.62 9.11 -17.44
CA ASP A 57 9.85 8.96 -18.24
C ASP A 57 11.06 8.45 -17.44
N ASP A 58 10.88 8.06 -16.18
CA ASP A 58 11.97 7.49 -15.37
C ASP A 58 12.36 6.09 -15.88
N LYS A 59 13.62 5.95 -16.28
CA LYS A 59 14.17 4.68 -16.81
C LYS A 59 14.07 3.52 -15.82
N ASN A 60 14.02 3.80 -14.52
CA ASN A 60 13.90 2.77 -13.47
C ASN A 60 12.45 2.34 -13.22
N LEU A 61 11.48 3.12 -13.68
CA LEU A 61 10.07 2.88 -13.39
C LEU A 61 9.58 1.57 -14.01
N LEU A 62 9.77 1.36 -15.30
CA LEU A 62 9.27 0.16 -15.99
C LEU A 62 9.88 -1.13 -15.43
N PRO A 63 11.20 -1.25 -15.21
CA PRO A 63 11.80 -2.42 -14.57
C PRO A 63 11.30 -2.67 -13.15
N LEU A 64 11.01 -1.62 -12.38
CA LEU A 64 10.45 -1.72 -11.03
C LEU A 64 9.01 -2.26 -11.09
N MET A 65 8.16 -1.67 -11.94
CA MET A 65 6.76 -2.07 -12.07
C MET A 65 6.63 -3.51 -12.57
N ASN A 66 7.45 -3.92 -13.53
CA ASN A 66 7.49 -5.30 -14.04
C ASN A 66 7.90 -6.29 -12.94
N LEU A 67 8.90 -5.95 -12.13
CA LEU A 67 9.30 -6.79 -11.01
C LEU A 67 8.16 -6.88 -9.97
N TRP A 68 7.58 -5.76 -9.60
CA TRP A 68 6.48 -5.71 -8.65
C TRP A 68 5.29 -6.55 -9.10
N TRP A 69 4.90 -6.43 -10.36
CA TRP A 69 3.85 -7.25 -10.96
C TRP A 69 4.17 -8.74 -10.91
N LYS A 70 5.39 -9.13 -11.30
CA LYS A 70 5.85 -10.52 -11.23
C LYS A 70 5.80 -11.07 -9.80
N ILE A 71 6.21 -10.31 -8.80
CA ILE A 71 6.18 -10.75 -7.39
C ILE A 71 4.74 -10.88 -6.89
N ASN A 72 3.85 -9.94 -7.21
CA ASN A 72 2.43 -10.04 -6.86
C ASN A 72 1.79 -11.31 -7.44
N THR A 73 2.04 -11.57 -8.71
CA THR A 73 1.54 -12.77 -9.41
C THR A 73 2.13 -14.04 -8.80
N PHE A 74 3.45 -14.06 -8.53
CA PHE A 74 4.14 -15.21 -7.95
C PHE A 74 3.65 -15.58 -6.54
N PHE A 75 3.32 -14.59 -5.72
CA PHE A 75 2.79 -14.85 -4.37
C PHE A 75 1.31 -15.23 -4.35
N PHE A 76 0.59 -15.01 -5.43
CA PHE A 76 -0.88 -15.19 -5.50
C PHE A 76 -1.64 -14.45 -4.39
N ILE A 77 -1.07 -13.34 -3.90
CA ILE A 77 -1.68 -12.51 -2.88
C ILE A 77 -1.99 -11.13 -3.45
N ARG A 78 -3.19 -10.64 -3.13
CA ARG A 78 -3.62 -9.29 -3.52
C ARG A 78 -3.25 -8.28 -2.42
N ARG A 79 -1.95 -8.23 -2.05
CA ARG A 79 -1.41 -7.38 -0.97
C ARG A 79 -0.13 -6.69 -1.43
N ASP A 80 -0.33 -5.61 -2.12
CA ASP A 80 0.70 -4.75 -2.70
C ASP A 80 1.67 -4.16 -1.66
N GLN A 81 1.19 -3.87 -0.45
CA GLN A 81 2.01 -3.40 0.67
C GLN A 81 3.07 -4.43 1.12
N ILE A 82 2.85 -5.71 0.84
CA ILE A 82 3.82 -6.76 1.16
C ILE A 82 4.90 -6.82 0.08
N THR A 83 4.55 -6.60 -1.19
CA THR A 83 5.41 -6.91 -2.35
C THR A 83 6.18 -5.71 -2.89
N LEU A 84 5.62 -4.51 -2.80
CA LEU A 84 6.27 -3.30 -3.32
C LEU A 84 7.57 -2.95 -2.60
N PRO A 85 7.66 -3.01 -1.24
CA PRO A 85 8.92 -2.71 -0.56
C PRO A 85 10.08 -3.61 -0.98
N TYR A 86 9.82 -4.90 -1.16
CA TYR A 86 10.82 -5.84 -1.70
C TYR A 86 11.26 -5.44 -3.12
N SER A 87 10.33 -5.03 -3.97
CA SER A 87 10.63 -4.64 -5.36
C SER A 87 11.48 -3.38 -5.42
N LEU A 88 11.18 -2.40 -4.56
CA LEU A 88 11.96 -1.17 -4.38
C LEU A 88 13.38 -1.50 -3.92
N TRP A 89 13.51 -2.31 -2.86
CA TRP A 89 14.80 -2.76 -2.34
C TRP A 89 15.62 -3.50 -3.42
N LYS A 90 15.01 -4.44 -4.13
CA LYS A 90 15.70 -5.24 -5.17
C LYS A 90 16.18 -4.39 -6.34
N LYS A 91 15.43 -3.35 -6.70
CA LYS A 91 15.79 -2.41 -7.76
C LYS A 91 16.61 -1.22 -7.27
N LYS A 92 16.91 -1.16 -5.96
CA LYS A 92 17.65 -0.05 -5.33
C LYS A 92 16.99 1.32 -5.59
N VAL A 93 15.66 1.34 -5.68
CA VAL A 93 14.88 2.56 -5.85
C VAL A 93 14.45 3.07 -4.48
N ILE A 94 14.84 4.29 -4.15
CA ILE A 94 14.47 4.97 -2.91
C ILE A 94 13.30 5.90 -3.22
N PRO A 95 12.08 5.58 -2.74
CA PRO A 95 10.92 6.43 -2.98
C PRO A 95 10.96 7.67 -2.10
N LYS A 96 10.50 8.80 -2.62
CA LYS A 96 10.21 9.97 -1.78
C LYS A 96 8.94 9.69 -0.96
N ILE A 97 9.08 9.72 0.36
CA ILE A 97 7.99 9.46 1.29
C ILE A 97 7.43 10.79 1.80
N PHE A 98 6.12 10.94 1.71
CA PHE A 98 5.39 12.07 2.26
C PHE A 98 4.74 11.66 3.58
N ASN A 99 4.97 12.45 4.62
CA ASN A 99 4.40 12.21 5.94
C ASN A 99 2.97 12.78 6.02
N ILE A 100 2.10 12.30 5.14
CA ILE A 100 0.69 12.65 5.10
C ILE A 100 -0.12 11.40 5.49
N ASN A 101 -0.98 11.52 6.48
CA ASN A 101 -1.90 10.47 6.85
C ASN A 101 -3.23 10.67 6.11
N ILE A 102 -3.47 9.84 5.08
CA ILE A 102 -4.70 9.93 4.26
C ILE A 102 -5.99 9.69 5.06
N TRP A 103 -5.91 9.02 6.20
CA TRP A 103 -7.07 8.71 7.04
C TRP A 103 -7.51 9.91 7.87
N ASN A 104 -6.57 10.79 8.21
CA ASN A 104 -6.81 11.95 9.08
C ASN A 104 -6.75 13.29 8.34
N ASP A 105 -6.09 13.33 7.16
CA ASP A 105 -5.95 14.56 6.40
C ASP A 105 -7.10 14.74 5.41
N THR A 106 -8.16 15.39 5.88
CA THR A 106 -9.36 15.66 5.06
C THR A 106 -9.18 16.82 4.08
N ARG A 107 -8.05 17.55 4.11
CA ARG A 107 -7.79 18.67 3.20
C ARG A 107 -7.60 18.22 1.76
N TYR A 108 -6.96 17.07 1.57
CA TYR A 108 -6.59 16.57 0.24
C TYR A 108 -7.27 15.25 -0.13
N PHE A 109 -7.77 14.49 0.87
CA PHE A 109 -8.27 13.15 0.65
C PHE A 109 -9.63 12.93 1.29
N PHE A 110 -10.51 12.25 0.54
CA PHE A 110 -11.77 11.73 1.06
C PHE A 110 -11.75 10.21 0.92
N ILE A 111 -11.95 9.51 2.02
CA ILE A 111 -12.05 8.06 2.02
C ILE A 111 -13.51 7.68 1.95
N LEU A 112 -13.89 7.09 0.82
CA LEU A 112 -15.24 6.56 0.64
C LEU A 112 -15.36 5.18 1.29
N PRO A 113 -16.42 4.91 2.05
CA PRO A 113 -16.65 3.61 2.63
C PRO A 113 -16.88 2.56 1.54
N HIS A 114 -16.14 1.44 1.60
CA HIS A 114 -16.24 0.34 0.62
C HIS A 114 -17.55 -0.46 0.69
N LYS A 115 -18.28 -0.37 1.80
CA LYS A 115 -19.55 -1.10 1.96
C LYS A 115 -20.70 -0.24 1.44
N LYS A 116 -21.56 -0.86 0.61
CA LYS A 116 -22.82 -0.31 0.11
C LYS A 116 -23.83 -0.09 1.26
N LYS A 117 -23.43 0.56 2.34
CA LYS A 117 -24.36 0.95 3.38
C LYS A 117 -24.61 2.44 3.22
N VAL A 118 -25.84 2.69 2.78
CA VAL A 118 -26.70 3.79 3.13
C VAL A 118 -26.64 5.00 2.18
N PHE A 119 -27.77 5.18 1.55
CA PHE A 119 -28.22 6.37 0.83
C PHE A 119 -27.84 7.69 1.55
N TYR A 120 -27.98 7.78 2.87
CA TYR A 120 -27.57 8.92 3.70
C TYR A 120 -26.06 9.24 3.62
N HIS A 121 -25.19 8.25 3.43
CA HIS A 121 -23.75 8.48 3.29
C HIS A 121 -23.40 9.15 1.95
N LYS A 122 -24.14 8.84 0.89
CA LYS A 122 -23.99 9.50 -0.42
C LYS A 122 -24.43 10.97 -0.34
N ILE A 123 -25.52 11.26 0.36
CA ILE A 123 -26.01 12.63 0.59
C ILE A 123 -24.99 13.41 1.42
N TYR A 124 -24.45 12.84 2.50
CA TYR A 124 -23.46 13.49 3.34
C TYR A 124 -22.18 13.83 2.57
N ILE A 125 -21.67 12.90 1.76
CA ILE A 125 -20.50 13.13 0.90
C ILE A 125 -20.80 14.21 -0.15
N PHE A 126 -21.98 14.20 -0.76
CA PHE A 126 -22.41 15.20 -1.73
C PHE A 126 -22.48 16.59 -1.07
N MET A 127 -23.05 16.69 0.13
CA MET A 127 -23.09 17.94 0.89
C MET A 127 -21.69 18.44 1.26
N LEU A 128 -20.77 17.57 1.71
CA LEU A 128 -19.39 17.96 2.00
C LEU A 128 -18.66 18.46 0.74
N PHE A 129 -18.94 17.88 -0.41
CA PHE A 129 -18.34 18.31 -1.69
C PHE A 129 -18.88 19.68 -2.12
N TYR A 130 -20.16 19.95 -1.88
CA TYR A 130 -20.79 21.22 -2.20
C TYR A 130 -20.33 22.34 -1.26
N LEU A 131 -20.27 22.07 0.04
CA LEU A 131 -19.82 23.05 1.04
C LEU A 131 -18.35 23.46 0.85
N LYS A 132 -17.49 22.55 0.38
CA LYS A 132 -16.09 22.88 0.04
C LYS A 132 -15.92 23.72 -1.24
N LYS A 133 -16.91 23.76 -2.12
CA LYS A 133 -16.90 24.65 -3.30
C LYS A 133 -17.32 26.10 -2.97
N LEU A 134 -17.89 26.31 -1.78
CA LEU A 134 -18.40 27.61 -1.34
C LEU A 134 -17.42 28.34 -0.40
N VAL A 135 -16.30 27.71 -0.05
CA VAL A 135 -15.16 28.27 0.69
C VAL A 135 -13.93 28.27 -0.19
#